data_1766045ae38d68069f66baeab13ac6e7
#
_entry.id   1766045ae38d68069f66baeab13ac6e7
#
_cell.length_a   1.000
_cell.length_b   1.000
_cell.length_c   1.000
_cell.angle_alpha   90.00
_cell.angle_beta   90.00
_cell.angle_gamma   90.00
#
_symmetry.space_group_name_H-M   'P 1'
#
loop_
_entity.id
_entity.type
_entity.pdbx_description
1 polymer ?
#
loop_
_entity_poly.entity_id
_entity_poly.type
_entity_poly.pdbx_seq_one_letter_code
_entity_poly.pdbx_strand_id
1 'polypeptide(L)'
;MDIRDKIKLFPHSPGVYRYYDAEGNVIYVGKAKDLHKRVAQYFVPAERLTRKTAVMVSKIADAEYTVVESEADALLLENNLIKQFKPRYNILLKDSKTYPWICVSAGDFPKVFLTRRVVKDGSRYFGPYSSVVHARNLVEFIHNTYPLRTCNLKITSEAILHRKFRPCLNFHIGKCKGCCVGAISRKEYNDNIEEIVSLLKGGGREVIQHYKSQMMEAAQAMDFEMAQVCKEKMQSLENHYSKSVIMNASVGDVDVFSLIIDTPEAFGNFMRIRGGAVVQSLNLGFKMMIEEDQESVLGAFIAEIQSKFGDLSKEVIVPFKPDVDIDGVQFKVPVRGDKLSLLELSARNAKEMRLNALKQQEHTDPDAYKNMVMESLRKQIGMNELPVHIECFDNSNIQGTNPVSACVVFRNAVPSKKDYRHFKVKTVIGANDYATMKEVVNRRYSRMLEENPEDIPQLVVIDGGKGQLAFAYEALAELGLTERLTVIALAERMEEVYRVGDPYPMFIDRNSPALKVLQQIRDEAHRFGITFHRKLRSKAQIESALSAIKGVGEKTEQRLLLHYGSVARIAATSVEDLSSLVGRALAERILKHLNNTAQ
;
A
#
# COMPACT_ATOMS: atom_id res chain seq x y z
N MET A 1 -40.12 -10.53 28.94
CA MET A 1 -40.62 -9.45 28.06
C MET A 1 -40.02 -9.67 26.71
N ASP A 2 -40.80 -9.66 25.64
CA ASP A 2 -40.23 -9.79 24.29
C ASP A 2 -39.27 -8.59 24.03
N ILE A 3 -38.15 -8.84 23.40
CA ILE A 3 -37.16 -7.80 23.07
C ILE A 3 -37.80 -6.64 22.29
N ARG A 4 -38.75 -6.95 21.39
CA ARG A 4 -39.48 -5.94 20.61
C ARG A 4 -40.35 -5.03 21.48
N ASP A 5 -40.92 -5.52 22.59
CA ASP A 5 -41.69 -4.70 23.52
C ASP A 5 -40.75 -3.88 24.41
N LYS A 6 -39.62 -4.42 24.78
CA LYS A 6 -38.60 -3.69 25.56
C LYS A 6 -38.06 -2.47 24.79
N ILE A 7 -37.84 -2.62 23.47
CA ILE A 7 -37.33 -1.54 22.60
C ILE A 7 -38.32 -0.39 22.45
N LYS A 8 -39.62 -0.65 22.47
CA LYS A 8 -40.66 0.41 22.44
C LYS A 8 -40.60 1.34 23.66
N LEU A 9 -39.95 0.89 24.73
CA LEU A 9 -39.76 1.67 25.97
C LEU A 9 -38.49 2.51 25.96
N PHE A 10 -37.68 2.45 24.93
CA PHE A 10 -36.46 3.25 24.83
C PHE A 10 -36.82 4.73 24.65
N PRO A 11 -36.12 5.65 25.38
CA PRO A 11 -36.42 7.07 25.33
C PRO A 11 -36.00 7.74 24.03
N HIS A 12 -36.65 8.84 23.69
CA HIS A 12 -36.27 9.74 22.61
C HIS A 12 -35.19 10.73 23.11
N SER A 13 -34.03 10.20 23.45
CA SER A 13 -32.92 10.97 24.04
C SER A 13 -31.59 10.44 23.47
N PRO A 14 -30.51 11.27 23.48
CA PRO A 14 -29.18 10.81 23.17
C PRO A 14 -28.71 9.74 24.14
N GLY A 15 -27.96 8.76 23.69
CA GLY A 15 -27.46 7.71 24.55
C GLY A 15 -26.71 6.60 23.85
N VAL A 16 -26.36 5.59 24.61
CA VAL A 16 -25.69 4.38 24.17
C VAL A 16 -26.56 3.18 24.50
N TYR A 17 -26.70 2.28 23.56
CA TYR A 17 -27.41 1.01 23.75
C TYR A 17 -26.46 -0.18 23.62
N ARG A 18 -26.77 -1.27 24.33
CA ARG A 18 -26.02 -2.52 24.38
C ARG A 18 -26.95 -3.67 24.05
N TYR A 19 -26.51 -4.57 23.18
CA TYR A 19 -27.21 -5.81 22.90
C TYR A 19 -26.49 -6.98 23.55
N TYR A 20 -27.25 -7.88 24.12
CA TYR A 20 -26.77 -9.07 24.81
C TYR A 20 -27.24 -10.34 24.10
N ASP A 21 -26.41 -11.39 24.12
CA ASP A 21 -26.79 -12.73 23.71
C ASP A 21 -27.55 -13.48 24.82
N ALA A 22 -27.93 -14.75 24.54
CA ALA A 22 -28.64 -15.60 25.49
C ALA A 22 -27.81 -15.94 26.74
N GLU A 23 -26.49 -15.88 26.63
CA GLU A 23 -25.53 -16.12 27.70
C GLU A 23 -25.23 -14.85 28.54
N GLY A 24 -25.82 -13.70 28.18
CA GLY A 24 -25.63 -12.43 28.87
C GLY A 24 -24.35 -11.67 28.48
N ASN A 25 -23.67 -12.06 27.43
CA ASN A 25 -22.50 -11.33 26.94
C ASN A 25 -22.92 -10.15 26.07
N VAL A 26 -22.21 -9.04 26.18
CA VAL A 26 -22.40 -7.88 25.30
C VAL A 26 -21.89 -8.22 23.90
N ILE A 27 -22.78 -8.28 22.91
CA ILE A 27 -22.45 -8.62 21.52
C ILE A 27 -22.32 -7.39 20.63
N TYR A 28 -22.95 -6.29 20.98
CA TYR A 28 -22.89 -5.02 20.26
C TYR A 28 -23.13 -3.82 21.19
N VAL A 29 -22.44 -2.72 20.94
CA VAL A 29 -22.63 -1.42 21.58
C VAL A 29 -22.83 -0.39 20.47
N GLY A 30 -23.79 0.51 20.60
CA GLY A 30 -24.00 1.56 19.60
C GLY A 30 -24.50 2.86 20.25
N LYS A 31 -24.12 3.99 19.65
CA LYS A 31 -24.63 5.32 20.03
C LYS A 31 -25.89 5.70 19.26
N ALA A 32 -26.65 6.62 19.78
CA ALA A 32 -27.80 7.20 19.14
C ALA A 32 -28.03 8.66 19.55
N LYS A 33 -28.46 9.51 18.61
CA LYS A 33 -29.06 10.82 18.88
C LYS A 33 -30.45 10.69 19.48
N ASP A 34 -31.15 9.62 19.08
CA ASP A 34 -32.47 9.21 19.52
C ASP A 34 -32.47 7.69 19.67
N LEU A 35 -32.36 7.20 20.88
CA LEU A 35 -32.25 5.78 21.20
C LEU A 35 -33.42 4.98 20.64
N HIS A 36 -34.67 5.48 20.75
CA HIS A 36 -35.84 4.81 20.23
C HIS A 36 -35.78 4.62 18.73
N LYS A 37 -35.50 5.69 17.97
CA LYS A 37 -35.44 5.63 16.50
C LYS A 37 -34.31 4.74 16.01
N ARG A 38 -33.13 4.86 16.60
CA ARG A 38 -31.95 4.10 16.17
C ARG A 38 -32.12 2.61 16.40
N VAL A 39 -32.59 2.23 17.59
CA VAL A 39 -32.75 0.82 17.93
C VAL A 39 -33.87 0.16 17.12
N ALA A 40 -34.98 0.87 16.84
CA ALA A 40 -36.06 0.37 16.00
C ALA A 40 -35.60 -0.01 14.58
N GLN A 41 -34.55 0.61 14.05
CA GLN A 41 -34.00 0.30 12.71
C GLN A 41 -33.43 -1.12 12.58
N TYR A 42 -33.03 -1.76 13.67
CA TYR A 42 -32.52 -3.14 13.66
C TYR A 42 -33.64 -4.19 13.66
N PHE A 43 -34.85 -3.85 14.13
CA PHE A 43 -35.96 -4.78 14.28
C PHE A 43 -37.01 -4.69 13.17
N VAL A 44 -36.53 -4.37 11.97
CA VAL A 44 -37.29 -4.42 10.70
C VAL A 44 -37.24 -5.84 10.10
N PRO A 45 -38.08 -6.17 9.08
CA PRO A 45 -38.01 -7.45 8.37
C PRO A 45 -36.59 -7.75 7.86
N ALA A 46 -36.15 -9.01 8.00
CA ALA A 46 -34.77 -9.44 7.71
C ALA A 46 -34.30 -9.12 6.26
N GLU A 47 -35.26 -9.05 5.32
CA GLU A 47 -35.00 -8.70 3.92
C GLU A 47 -34.52 -7.27 3.72
N ARG A 48 -34.74 -6.38 4.71
CA ARG A 48 -34.27 -4.99 4.71
C ARG A 48 -32.93 -4.79 5.42
N LEU A 49 -32.40 -5.85 6.03
CA LEU A 49 -31.14 -5.82 6.74
C LEU A 49 -30.03 -6.44 5.88
N THR A 50 -28.79 -5.98 6.07
CA THR A 50 -27.65 -6.71 5.52
C THR A 50 -27.54 -8.09 6.16
N ARG A 51 -26.98 -9.08 5.44
CA ARG A 51 -26.85 -10.46 5.93
C ARG A 51 -26.15 -10.52 7.30
N LYS A 52 -25.13 -9.72 7.50
CA LYS A 52 -24.37 -9.68 8.77
C LYS A 52 -25.16 -9.05 9.90
N THR A 53 -25.88 -7.96 9.63
CA THR A 53 -26.77 -7.31 10.60
C THR A 53 -27.92 -8.23 10.99
N ALA A 54 -28.52 -8.93 10.03
CA ALA A 54 -29.57 -9.91 10.30
C ALA A 54 -29.08 -11.04 11.23
N VAL A 55 -27.84 -11.54 11.02
CA VAL A 55 -27.21 -12.53 11.92
C VAL A 55 -26.97 -11.97 13.30
N MET A 56 -26.54 -10.71 13.44
CA MET A 56 -26.41 -10.07 14.75
C MET A 56 -27.77 -9.97 15.45
N VAL A 57 -28.78 -9.44 14.75
CA VAL A 57 -30.14 -9.26 15.29
C VAL A 57 -30.75 -10.59 15.72
N SER A 58 -30.53 -11.68 14.98
CA SER A 58 -31.02 -13.01 15.38
C SER A 58 -30.42 -13.56 16.67
N LYS A 59 -29.32 -12.99 17.17
CA LYS A 59 -28.63 -13.39 18.39
C LYS A 59 -28.94 -12.48 19.58
N ILE A 60 -29.68 -11.39 19.37
CA ILE A 60 -30.05 -10.47 20.45
C ILE A 60 -31.11 -11.15 21.33
N ALA A 61 -30.75 -11.41 22.58
CA ALA A 61 -31.66 -11.89 23.61
C ALA A 61 -32.16 -10.77 24.52
N ASP A 62 -31.32 -9.75 24.76
CA ASP A 62 -31.67 -8.59 25.60
C ASP A 62 -31.01 -7.30 25.11
N ALA A 63 -31.55 -6.16 25.54
CA ALA A 63 -31.03 -4.83 25.22
C ALA A 63 -31.13 -3.90 26.42
N GLU A 64 -30.09 -3.09 26.65
CA GLU A 64 -30.05 -2.05 27.64
C GLU A 64 -29.62 -0.72 27.00
N TYR A 65 -29.94 0.39 27.69
CA TYR A 65 -29.50 1.71 27.27
C TYR A 65 -28.97 2.54 28.45
N THR A 66 -28.16 3.54 28.10
CA THR A 66 -27.69 4.58 29.02
C THR A 66 -27.95 5.92 28.36
N VAL A 67 -28.77 6.79 28.97
CA VAL A 67 -29.01 8.15 28.48
C VAL A 67 -27.84 9.02 28.87
N VAL A 68 -27.45 9.94 28.01
CA VAL A 68 -26.40 10.94 28.24
C VAL A 68 -26.91 12.33 27.81
N GLU A 69 -26.20 13.39 28.22
CA GLU A 69 -26.63 14.76 27.96
C GLU A 69 -26.41 15.21 26.52
N SER A 70 -25.33 14.73 25.87
CA SER A 70 -24.98 15.13 24.53
C SER A 70 -24.62 13.94 23.64
N GLU A 71 -24.61 14.18 22.33
CA GLU A 71 -24.13 13.20 21.34
C GLU A 71 -22.63 12.92 21.47
N ALA A 72 -21.85 13.94 21.86
CA ALA A 72 -20.43 13.79 22.14
C ALA A 72 -20.19 12.85 23.33
N ASP A 73 -20.99 12.95 24.40
CA ASP A 73 -20.92 12.01 25.51
C ASP A 73 -21.32 10.60 25.11
N ALA A 74 -22.33 10.45 24.25
CA ALA A 74 -22.71 9.15 23.71
C ALA A 74 -21.55 8.50 22.95
N LEU A 75 -20.84 9.26 22.11
CA LEU A 75 -19.69 8.79 21.36
C LEU A 75 -18.54 8.33 22.27
N LEU A 76 -18.19 9.12 23.29
CA LEU A 76 -17.13 8.77 24.23
C LEU A 76 -17.51 7.55 25.09
N LEU A 77 -18.77 7.47 25.53
CA LEU A 77 -19.26 6.33 26.29
C LEU A 77 -19.27 5.04 25.44
N GLU A 78 -19.75 5.11 24.20
CA GLU A 78 -19.71 3.99 23.25
C GLU A 78 -18.30 3.46 23.10
N ASN A 79 -17.31 4.34 22.81
CA ASN A 79 -15.92 3.96 22.63
C ASN A 79 -15.33 3.28 23.87
N ASN A 80 -15.64 3.81 25.07
CA ASN A 80 -15.21 3.22 26.34
C ASN A 80 -15.81 1.83 26.56
N LEU A 81 -17.10 1.66 26.28
CA LEU A 81 -17.79 0.37 26.43
C LEU A 81 -17.30 -0.66 25.41
N ILE A 82 -17.02 -0.25 24.16
CA ILE A 82 -16.41 -1.13 23.15
C ILE A 82 -15.03 -1.61 23.61
N LYS A 83 -14.20 -0.73 24.18
CA LYS A 83 -12.88 -1.10 24.75
C LYS A 83 -12.99 -2.06 25.92
N GLN A 84 -13.99 -1.84 26.78
CA GLN A 84 -14.23 -2.64 27.99
C GLN A 84 -14.73 -4.04 27.64
N PHE A 85 -15.79 -4.13 26.83
CA PHE A 85 -16.49 -5.38 26.55
C PHE A 85 -15.98 -6.11 25.31
N LYS A 86 -15.29 -5.42 24.40
CA LYS A 86 -14.79 -5.95 23.11
C LYS A 86 -15.86 -6.74 22.36
N PRO A 87 -17.03 -6.15 22.09
CA PRO A 87 -18.18 -6.86 21.56
C PRO A 87 -17.88 -7.43 20.18
N ARG A 88 -18.45 -8.61 19.89
CA ARG A 88 -18.15 -9.37 18.67
C ARG A 88 -18.50 -8.64 17.38
N TYR A 89 -19.54 -7.79 17.40
CA TYR A 89 -20.08 -7.14 16.19
C TYR A 89 -19.68 -5.66 16.07
N ASN A 90 -18.92 -5.11 17.01
CA ASN A 90 -18.40 -3.74 16.88
C ASN A 90 -17.13 -3.66 16.04
N ILE A 91 -16.83 -2.44 15.61
CA ILE A 91 -15.54 -2.08 15.01
C ILE A 91 -14.43 -2.32 16.05
N LEU A 92 -13.49 -3.18 15.73
CA LEU A 92 -12.34 -3.43 16.58
C LEU A 92 -11.10 -2.79 15.96
N LEU A 93 -10.38 -2.02 16.75
CA LEU A 93 -9.04 -1.55 16.39
C LEU A 93 -8.11 -2.75 16.21
N LYS A 94 -7.48 -2.83 15.04
CA LYS A 94 -6.35 -3.73 14.85
C LYS A 94 -5.18 -3.22 15.70
N ASP A 95 -4.46 -4.13 16.37
CA ASP A 95 -3.30 -3.81 17.19
C ASP A 95 -2.39 -2.82 16.46
N SER A 96 -2.29 -1.62 17.03
CA SER A 96 -1.47 -0.56 16.47
C SER A 96 0.00 -0.92 16.62
N LYS A 97 0.74 -0.96 15.51
CA LYS A 97 2.20 -0.93 15.55
C LYS A 97 2.61 0.21 16.49
N THR A 98 3.56 -0.04 17.39
CA THR A 98 4.10 1.00 18.27
C THR A 98 4.83 2.05 17.43
N TYR A 99 4.22 3.21 17.30
CA TYR A 99 4.77 4.33 16.56
C TYR A 99 5.93 4.98 17.31
N PRO A 100 6.92 5.55 16.63
CA PRO A 100 8.02 6.29 17.26
C PRO A 100 7.53 7.61 17.84
N TRP A 101 8.13 7.95 18.98
CA TRP A 101 8.00 9.23 19.67
C TRP A 101 9.36 9.88 19.76
N ILE A 102 9.41 11.21 19.78
CA ILE A 102 10.59 11.96 20.15
C ILE A 102 10.49 12.25 21.65
N CYS A 103 11.46 11.78 22.41
CA CYS A 103 11.53 11.97 23.85
C CYS A 103 12.55 13.04 24.19
N VAL A 104 12.13 14.02 24.99
CA VAL A 104 13.00 14.94 25.72
C VAL A 104 13.05 14.44 27.16
N SER A 105 14.19 13.84 27.56
CA SER A 105 14.29 13.19 28.87
C SER A 105 14.20 14.19 30.02
N ALA A 106 13.75 13.73 31.18
CA ALA A 106 13.81 14.48 32.42
C ALA A 106 15.28 14.67 32.91
N GLY A 107 15.50 15.63 33.80
CA GLY A 107 16.77 15.92 34.48
C GLY A 107 17.38 17.25 34.11
N ASP A 108 18.53 17.57 34.72
CA ASP A 108 19.21 18.87 34.60
C ASP A 108 19.74 19.18 33.21
N PHE A 109 20.13 18.14 32.46
CA PHE A 109 20.62 18.20 31.11
C PHE A 109 19.88 17.16 30.25
N PRO A 110 18.66 17.46 29.75
CA PRO A 110 17.84 16.54 28.97
C PRO A 110 18.53 16.03 27.72
N LYS A 111 18.17 14.81 27.27
CA LYS A 111 18.54 14.25 25.97
C LYS A 111 17.34 14.25 25.06
N VAL A 112 17.57 14.38 23.76
CA VAL A 112 16.55 14.22 22.72
C VAL A 112 16.85 12.95 21.92
N PHE A 113 15.88 12.03 21.86
CA PHE A 113 16.06 10.74 21.19
C PHE A 113 14.73 10.12 20.79
N LEU A 114 14.77 9.13 19.89
CA LEU A 114 13.61 8.36 19.48
C LEU A 114 13.32 7.23 20.47
N THR A 115 12.05 7.02 20.77
CA THR A 115 11.58 5.89 21.58
C THR A 115 10.24 5.38 21.04
N ARG A 116 9.93 4.11 21.32
CA ARG A 116 8.60 3.54 21.10
C ARG A 116 7.82 3.32 22.41
N ARG A 117 8.46 3.60 23.53
CA ARG A 117 7.84 3.47 24.86
C ARG A 117 7.69 4.83 25.49
N VAL A 118 6.49 5.14 25.93
CA VAL A 118 6.18 6.31 26.75
C VAL A 118 6.22 5.87 28.21
N VAL A 119 7.04 6.51 29.02
CA VAL A 119 7.23 6.19 30.44
C VAL A 119 6.85 7.42 31.26
N LYS A 120 6.15 7.23 32.40
CA LYS A 120 5.81 8.33 33.31
C LYS A 120 6.99 8.62 34.26
N ASP A 121 8.07 9.19 33.74
CA ASP A 121 9.30 9.51 34.48
C ASP A 121 9.64 11.02 34.49
N GLY A 122 8.66 11.86 34.12
CA GLY A 122 8.85 13.31 33.98
C GLY A 122 9.44 13.73 32.62
N SER A 123 9.74 12.81 31.73
CA SER A 123 10.15 13.10 30.35
C SER A 123 8.99 13.63 29.53
N ARG A 124 9.29 14.47 28.54
CA ARG A 124 8.29 15.01 27.60
C ARG A 124 8.35 14.22 26.30
N TYR A 125 7.18 13.83 25.77
CA TYR A 125 7.04 13.00 24.58
C TYR A 125 6.28 13.76 23.51
N PHE A 126 6.80 13.73 22.27
CA PHE A 126 6.25 14.40 21.09
C PHE A 126 6.00 13.37 20.00
N GLY A 127 4.83 13.41 19.38
CA GLY A 127 4.36 12.41 18.42
C GLY A 127 2.96 11.90 18.81
N PRO A 128 2.54 10.72 18.36
CA PRO A 128 3.32 9.74 17.57
C PRO A 128 3.56 10.18 16.13
N TYR A 129 4.62 9.66 15.53
CA TYR A 129 4.94 9.88 14.12
C TYR A 129 4.64 8.63 13.30
N SER A 130 3.93 8.75 12.17
CA SER A 130 3.61 7.62 11.29
C SER A 130 4.83 7.05 10.56
N SER A 131 5.87 7.86 10.35
CA SER A 131 7.11 7.49 9.68
C SER A 131 8.32 7.56 10.62
N VAL A 132 8.99 6.42 10.79
CA VAL A 132 10.27 6.32 11.53
C VAL A 132 11.36 7.16 10.87
N VAL A 133 11.37 7.21 9.53
CA VAL A 133 12.35 7.98 8.77
C VAL A 133 12.18 9.47 9.03
N HIS A 134 10.93 9.96 8.98
CA HIS A 134 10.64 11.36 9.26
C HIS A 134 11.04 11.75 10.70
N ALA A 135 10.65 10.96 11.69
CA ALA A 135 11.03 11.20 13.08
C ALA A 135 12.56 11.17 13.31
N ARG A 136 13.27 10.27 12.61
CA ARG A 136 14.74 10.19 12.66
C ARG A 136 15.40 11.43 12.06
N ASN A 137 14.94 11.84 10.89
CA ASN A 137 15.46 13.05 10.21
C ASN A 137 15.26 14.30 11.06
N LEU A 138 14.11 14.40 11.78
CA LEU A 138 13.85 15.51 12.68
C LEU A 138 14.79 15.50 13.90
N VAL A 139 15.04 14.34 14.50
CA VAL A 139 16.02 14.21 15.62
C VAL A 139 17.44 14.51 15.14
N GLU A 140 17.81 14.04 13.96
CA GLU A 140 19.11 14.34 13.36
C GLU A 140 19.28 15.83 13.07
N PHE A 141 18.25 16.48 12.52
CA PHE A 141 18.21 17.93 12.35
C PHE A 141 18.40 18.67 13.67
N ILE A 142 17.69 18.26 14.74
CA ILE A 142 17.84 18.85 16.09
C ILE A 142 19.29 18.72 16.58
N HIS A 143 19.91 17.54 16.45
CA HIS A 143 21.30 17.33 16.90
C HIS A 143 22.34 18.08 16.06
N ASN A 144 22.06 18.37 14.80
CA ASN A 144 22.94 19.17 13.94
C ASN A 144 22.82 20.66 14.24
N THR A 145 21.64 21.13 14.62
CA THR A 145 21.38 22.56 14.94
C THR A 145 21.75 22.89 16.39
N TYR A 146 21.51 21.95 17.31
CA TYR A 146 21.74 22.10 18.74
C TYR A 146 22.72 21.03 19.23
N PRO A 147 23.97 21.40 19.62
CA PRO A 147 24.98 20.45 20.10
C PRO A 147 24.62 19.86 21.47
N LEU A 148 23.73 18.89 21.50
CA LEU A 148 23.21 18.24 22.70
C LEU A 148 24.00 16.99 23.08
N ARG A 149 23.93 16.62 24.37
CA ARG A 149 24.50 15.34 24.81
C ARG A 149 23.70 14.15 24.28
N THR A 150 24.40 13.10 23.91
CA THR A 150 23.83 11.78 23.54
C THR A 150 24.19 10.69 24.55
N CYS A 151 25.11 10.98 25.49
CA CYS A 151 25.63 10.03 26.48
C CYS A 151 24.59 9.64 27.56
N ASN A 152 24.80 8.50 28.22
CA ASN A 152 23.94 8.00 29.31
C ASN A 152 24.45 8.36 30.70
N LEU A 153 25.39 9.31 30.83
CA LEU A 153 25.92 9.73 32.12
C LEU A 153 24.84 10.40 32.96
N LYS A 154 24.83 10.10 34.26
CA LYS A 154 24.02 10.84 35.26
C LYS A 154 24.79 12.11 35.63
N ILE A 155 24.47 13.21 34.99
CA ILE A 155 25.14 14.50 35.19
C ILE A 155 24.33 15.29 36.20
N THR A 156 24.93 15.49 37.39
CA THR A 156 24.39 16.31 38.47
C THR A 156 25.37 17.45 38.74
N SER A 157 24.88 18.54 39.36
CA SER A 157 25.74 19.68 39.76
C SER A 157 26.91 19.24 40.64
N GLU A 158 26.70 18.30 41.55
CA GLU A 158 27.77 17.71 42.38
C GLU A 158 28.83 16.96 41.52
N ALA A 159 28.38 16.15 40.56
CA ALA A 159 29.28 15.40 39.69
C ALA A 159 30.16 16.31 38.82
N ILE A 160 29.66 17.49 38.43
CA ILE A 160 30.40 18.50 37.72
C ILE A 160 31.42 19.17 38.66
N LEU A 161 30.99 19.56 39.85
CA LEU A 161 31.82 20.22 40.86
C LEU A 161 33.02 19.35 41.27
N HIS A 162 32.80 18.05 41.42
CA HIS A 162 33.82 17.05 41.75
C HIS A 162 34.59 16.55 40.50
N ARG A 163 34.43 17.16 39.32
CA ARG A 163 35.11 16.79 38.06
C ARG A 163 35.07 15.27 37.78
N LYS A 164 33.91 14.63 38.06
CA LYS A 164 33.72 13.18 37.95
C LYS A 164 33.90 12.65 36.52
N PHE A 165 33.71 13.51 35.54
CA PHE A 165 33.72 13.13 34.12
C PHE A 165 34.86 13.82 33.36
N ARG A 166 35.33 13.17 32.29
CA ARG A 166 36.31 13.75 31.34
C ARG A 166 35.61 14.08 30.02
N PRO A 167 36.12 15.10 29.27
CA PRO A 167 35.63 15.39 27.92
C PRO A 167 35.67 14.15 27.04
N CYS A 168 34.61 13.90 26.29
CA CYS A 168 34.53 12.79 25.35
C CYS A 168 34.73 13.27 23.91
N LEU A 169 34.83 12.33 22.95
CA LEU A 169 35.01 12.65 21.54
C LEU A 169 33.95 13.63 21.02
N ASN A 170 32.66 13.46 21.39
CA ASN A 170 31.59 14.36 20.94
C ASN A 170 31.81 15.83 21.40
N PHE A 171 32.47 16.06 22.52
CA PHE A 171 32.84 17.38 22.94
C PHE A 171 33.94 17.94 22.02
N HIS A 172 35.00 17.17 21.76
CA HIS A 172 36.13 17.62 20.94
C HIS A 172 35.78 17.90 19.48
N ILE A 173 34.78 17.16 18.92
CA ILE A 173 34.29 17.39 17.55
C ILE A 173 33.09 18.35 17.48
N GLY A 174 32.76 19.05 18.58
CA GLY A 174 31.72 20.08 18.62
C GLY A 174 30.28 19.57 18.61
N LYS A 175 30.06 18.24 18.65
CA LYS A 175 28.69 17.64 18.68
C LYS A 175 27.99 17.72 20.05
N CYS A 176 28.73 18.12 21.08
CA CYS A 176 28.21 18.33 22.43
C CYS A 176 28.97 19.47 23.08
N LYS A 177 28.27 20.39 23.75
CA LYS A 177 28.92 21.53 24.45
C LYS A 177 29.50 21.17 25.82
N GLY A 178 29.67 19.88 26.17
CA GLY A 178 30.41 19.46 27.35
C GLY A 178 29.71 19.75 28.69
N CYS A 179 28.40 19.57 28.77
CA CYS A 179 27.63 19.75 30.02
C CYS A 179 28.18 18.92 31.19
N CYS A 180 28.82 17.76 30.93
CA CYS A 180 29.38 16.88 31.95
C CYS A 180 30.67 17.45 32.62
N VAL A 181 31.33 18.42 31.98
CA VAL A 181 32.54 19.10 32.49
C VAL A 181 32.28 20.57 32.83
N GLY A 182 31.03 21.02 32.77
CA GLY A 182 30.65 22.39 33.09
C GLY A 182 30.99 23.42 32.01
N ALA A 183 31.30 22.99 30.77
CA ALA A 183 31.62 23.89 29.68
C ALA A 183 30.42 24.69 29.13
N ILE A 184 29.19 24.27 29.47
CA ILE A 184 27.94 25.00 29.23
C ILE A 184 27.16 25.09 30.53
N SER A 185 26.53 26.25 30.79
CA SER A 185 25.69 26.44 31.95
C SER A 185 24.38 25.63 31.83
N ARG A 186 23.78 25.26 33.00
CA ARG A 186 22.47 24.59 33.02
C ARG A 186 21.40 25.45 32.36
N LYS A 187 21.44 26.77 32.58
CA LYS A 187 20.47 27.70 32.01
C LYS A 187 20.54 27.69 30.46
N GLU A 188 21.71 27.98 29.93
CA GLU A 188 21.92 28.01 28.47
C GLU A 188 21.57 26.68 27.78
N TYR A 189 21.90 25.55 28.44
CA TYR A 189 21.52 24.24 27.92
C TYR A 189 19.99 24.04 27.88
N ASN A 190 19.28 24.43 28.93
CA ASN A 190 17.84 24.28 29.00
C ASN A 190 17.10 25.29 28.12
N ASP A 191 17.65 26.49 27.88
CA ASP A 191 17.09 27.43 26.91
C ASP A 191 17.05 26.79 25.50
N ASN A 192 18.13 26.11 25.07
CA ASN A 192 18.13 25.33 23.83
C ASN A 192 17.08 24.19 23.86
N ILE A 193 16.86 23.55 25.02
CA ILE A 193 15.83 22.49 25.14
C ILE A 193 14.42 23.07 25.00
N GLU A 194 14.14 24.24 25.55
CA GLU A 194 12.82 24.88 25.39
C GLU A 194 12.57 25.35 23.95
N GLU A 195 13.58 25.81 23.24
CA GLU A 195 13.50 26.08 21.81
C GLU A 195 13.14 24.81 21.03
N ILE A 196 13.83 23.70 21.31
CA ILE A 196 13.54 22.38 20.69
C ILE A 196 12.10 21.93 21.00
N VAL A 197 11.64 22.14 22.22
CA VAL A 197 10.27 21.83 22.61
C VAL A 197 9.28 22.70 21.84
N SER A 198 9.56 23.98 21.67
CA SER A 198 8.76 24.88 20.83
C SER A 198 8.69 24.38 19.38
N LEU A 199 9.85 24.00 18.79
CA LEU A 199 9.90 23.41 17.45
C LEU A 199 9.05 22.15 17.32
N LEU A 200 9.15 21.24 18.30
CA LEU A 200 8.40 19.99 18.32
C LEU A 200 6.87 20.19 18.53
N LYS A 201 6.47 21.34 19.09
CA LYS A 201 5.08 21.77 19.21
C LYS A 201 4.55 22.53 17.98
N GLY A 202 5.40 22.82 16.99
CA GLY A 202 5.03 23.56 15.79
C GLY A 202 5.44 25.05 15.78
N GLY A 203 6.08 25.55 16.84
CA GLY A 203 6.54 26.94 16.98
C GLY A 203 7.79 27.29 16.18
N GLY A 204 8.04 26.63 15.06
CA GLY A 204 9.26 26.85 14.25
C GLY A 204 9.41 28.27 13.70
N ARG A 205 8.30 28.96 13.41
CA ARG A 205 8.34 30.35 12.94
C ARG A 205 8.73 31.31 14.05
N GLU A 206 8.25 31.09 15.26
CA GLU A 206 8.59 31.90 16.41
C GLU A 206 10.09 31.81 16.71
N VAL A 207 10.64 30.58 16.62
CA VAL A 207 12.07 30.34 16.79
C VAL A 207 12.90 31.00 15.69
N ILE A 208 12.47 30.94 14.42
CA ILE A 208 13.13 31.64 13.29
C ILE A 208 13.11 33.16 13.52
N GLN A 209 11.96 33.71 13.91
CA GLN A 209 11.82 35.14 14.17
C GLN A 209 12.70 35.59 15.35
N HIS A 210 12.79 34.77 16.39
CA HIS A 210 13.67 34.99 17.53
C HIS A 210 15.14 35.09 17.09
N TYR A 211 15.64 34.13 16.32
CA TYR A 211 17.01 34.19 15.80
C TYR A 211 17.24 35.37 14.85
N LYS A 212 16.23 35.77 14.08
CA LYS A 212 16.32 36.97 13.23
C LYS A 212 16.46 38.24 14.07
N SER A 213 15.71 38.37 15.17
CA SER A 213 15.86 39.51 16.10
C SER A 213 17.23 39.52 16.77
N GLN A 214 17.66 38.37 17.30
CA GLN A 214 18.99 38.24 17.93
C GLN A 214 20.14 38.54 16.95
N MET A 215 20.02 38.10 15.71
CA MET A 215 21.01 38.42 14.66
C MET A 215 21.12 39.92 14.41
N MET A 216 19.98 40.63 14.36
CA MET A 216 19.96 42.07 14.16
C MET A 216 20.52 42.82 15.37
N GLU A 217 20.19 42.42 16.59
CA GLU A 217 20.71 43.00 17.84
C GLU A 217 22.23 42.81 17.94
N ALA A 218 22.72 41.59 17.67
CA ALA A 218 24.16 41.32 17.66
C ALA A 218 24.91 42.13 16.57
N ALA A 219 24.31 42.27 15.39
CA ALA A 219 24.88 43.10 14.33
C ALA A 219 24.93 44.58 14.70
N GLN A 220 23.93 45.13 15.39
CA GLN A 220 23.92 46.51 15.90
C GLN A 220 24.99 46.71 17.00
N ALA A 221 25.20 45.69 17.84
CA ALA A 221 26.27 45.68 18.85
C ALA A 221 27.67 45.42 18.28
N MET A 222 27.82 45.27 16.94
CA MET A 222 29.05 44.87 16.23
C MET A 222 29.62 43.52 16.66
N ASP A 223 28.81 42.64 17.26
CA ASP A 223 29.16 41.23 17.56
C ASP A 223 28.83 40.35 16.33
N PHE A 224 29.74 40.40 15.37
CA PHE A 224 29.57 39.68 14.09
C PHE A 224 29.66 38.15 14.25
N GLU A 225 30.36 37.65 15.28
CA GLU A 225 30.45 36.22 15.56
C GLU A 225 29.09 35.68 16.02
N MET A 226 28.45 36.35 16.96
CA MET A 226 27.09 35.98 17.43
C MET A 226 26.06 36.15 16.30
N ALA A 227 26.14 37.25 15.54
CA ALA A 227 25.25 37.45 14.38
C ALA A 227 25.38 36.34 13.36
N GLN A 228 26.58 35.83 13.08
CA GLN A 228 26.81 34.72 12.17
C GLN A 228 26.20 33.40 12.71
N VAL A 229 26.40 33.10 13.99
CA VAL A 229 25.80 31.90 14.65
C VAL A 229 24.29 31.95 14.55
N CYS A 230 23.65 33.08 14.83
CA CYS A 230 22.20 33.25 14.71
C CYS A 230 21.71 33.05 13.27
N LYS A 231 22.46 33.60 12.30
CA LYS A 231 22.18 33.44 10.86
C LYS A 231 22.24 31.97 10.42
N GLU A 232 23.27 31.24 10.82
CA GLU A 232 23.42 29.81 10.48
C GLU A 232 22.31 28.97 11.06
N LYS A 233 21.90 29.19 12.31
CA LYS A 233 20.77 28.54 12.92
C LYS A 233 19.47 28.88 12.20
N MET A 234 19.21 30.14 11.90
CA MET A 234 18.04 30.60 11.15
C MET A 234 17.96 29.91 9.78
N GLN A 235 19.05 29.91 9.01
CA GLN A 235 19.11 29.26 7.70
C GLN A 235 18.92 27.75 7.78
N SER A 236 19.46 27.09 8.80
CA SER A 236 19.26 25.66 9.02
C SER A 236 17.79 25.35 9.26
N LEU A 237 17.11 26.14 10.08
CA LEU A 237 15.68 26.04 10.34
C LEU A 237 14.85 26.30 9.07
N GLU A 238 15.12 27.39 8.35
CA GLU A 238 14.43 27.72 7.09
C GLU A 238 14.58 26.60 6.05
N ASN A 239 15.79 26.06 5.87
CA ASN A 239 16.07 24.96 4.96
C ASN A 239 15.35 23.66 5.36
N HIS A 240 15.23 23.38 6.66
CA HIS A 240 14.48 22.23 7.14
C HIS A 240 12.99 22.39 6.85
N TYR A 241 12.45 23.56 7.13
CA TYR A 241 11.04 23.87 6.92
C TYR A 241 10.67 24.02 5.43
N SER A 242 11.54 24.58 4.58
CA SER A 242 11.28 24.72 3.14
C SER A 242 11.23 23.38 2.39
N LYS A 243 11.93 22.36 2.90
CA LYS A 243 11.88 20.99 2.37
C LYS A 243 10.65 20.19 2.87
N SER A 244 10.00 20.66 3.92
CA SER A 244 8.75 20.06 4.41
C SER A 244 7.60 20.58 3.56
N VAL A 245 6.93 19.69 2.82
CA VAL A 245 5.83 19.97 1.86
C VAL A 245 4.62 20.72 2.48
N ILE A 246 4.66 21.05 3.78
CA ILE A 246 3.50 21.48 4.56
C ILE A 246 3.79 22.76 5.37
N MET A 247 4.40 23.75 4.72
CA MET A 247 4.50 25.06 5.36
C MET A 247 3.72 26.09 4.55
N ASN A 248 2.39 26.03 4.62
CA ASN A 248 1.62 27.17 4.20
C ASN A 248 1.10 27.95 5.42
N ALA A 249 1.55 29.20 5.51
CA ALA A 249 1.22 30.11 6.61
C ALA A 249 -0.30 30.36 6.79
N SER A 250 -1.08 30.04 5.75
CA SER A 250 -2.51 30.26 5.72
C SER A 250 -3.31 29.19 6.50
N VAL A 251 -2.70 28.04 6.79
CA VAL A 251 -3.36 26.98 7.54
C VAL A 251 -2.99 27.13 9.01
N GLY A 252 -3.92 27.58 9.82
CA GLY A 252 -3.78 27.67 11.27
C GLY A 252 -3.68 26.28 11.94
N ASP A 253 -4.06 26.22 13.20
CA ASP A 253 -4.12 24.98 13.98
C ASP A 253 -5.33 24.16 13.55
N VAL A 254 -5.09 23.01 12.87
CA VAL A 254 -6.14 22.13 12.39
C VAL A 254 -5.79 20.66 12.66
N ASP A 255 -6.80 19.84 12.82
CA ASP A 255 -6.68 18.38 12.81
C ASP A 255 -7.25 17.83 11.48
N VAL A 256 -6.60 16.85 10.88
CA VAL A 256 -6.97 16.29 9.58
C VAL A 256 -7.21 14.79 9.73
N PHE A 257 -8.33 14.32 9.22
CA PHE A 257 -8.68 12.91 9.18
C PHE A 257 -8.92 12.47 7.75
N SER A 258 -8.46 11.29 7.40
CA SER A 258 -8.84 10.59 6.17
C SER A 258 -9.18 9.15 6.48
N LEU A 259 -10.06 8.57 5.67
CA LEU A 259 -10.55 7.20 5.82
C LEU A 259 -10.63 6.52 4.46
N ILE A 260 -10.19 5.26 4.40
CA ILE A 260 -10.37 4.35 3.26
C ILE A 260 -11.07 3.11 3.79
N ILE A 261 -12.21 2.77 3.21
CA ILE A 261 -12.97 1.57 3.54
C ILE A 261 -12.67 0.50 2.50
N ASP A 262 -12.25 -0.67 2.97
CA ASP A 262 -11.93 -1.86 2.19
C ASP A 262 -12.52 -3.08 2.92
N THR A 263 -13.85 -3.19 2.84
CA THR A 263 -14.62 -4.16 3.64
C THR A 263 -14.03 -5.57 3.61
N PRO A 264 -13.73 -6.22 4.75
CA PRO A 264 -14.20 -5.87 6.11
C PRO A 264 -13.24 -4.96 6.90
N GLU A 265 -12.30 -4.30 6.27
CA GLU A 265 -11.31 -3.43 6.91
C GLU A 265 -11.51 -1.96 6.56
N ALA A 266 -11.06 -1.08 7.43
CA ALA A 266 -10.94 0.34 7.14
C ALA A 266 -9.58 0.85 7.65
N PHE A 267 -9.03 1.84 6.96
CA PHE A 267 -7.72 2.42 7.23
C PHE A 267 -7.85 3.93 7.34
N GLY A 268 -7.51 4.46 8.51
CA GLY A 268 -7.59 5.88 8.79
C GLY A 268 -6.21 6.49 9.02
N ASN A 269 -6.02 7.73 8.60
CA ASN A 269 -4.89 8.57 8.98
C ASN A 269 -5.38 9.82 9.69
N PHE A 270 -4.75 10.12 10.81
CA PHE A 270 -4.90 11.35 11.56
C PHE A 270 -3.61 12.17 11.47
N MET A 271 -3.72 13.46 11.25
CA MET A 271 -2.62 14.42 11.34
C MET A 271 -3.04 15.63 12.16
N ARG A 272 -2.19 16.05 13.09
CA ARG A 272 -2.34 17.29 13.84
C ARG A 272 -1.38 18.34 13.33
N ILE A 273 -1.92 19.46 12.87
CA ILE A 273 -1.18 20.58 12.33
C ILE A 273 -1.19 21.70 13.37
N ARG A 274 -0.02 22.26 13.69
CA ARG A 274 0.15 23.42 14.56
C ARG A 274 1.16 24.37 13.93
N GLY A 275 0.79 25.65 13.84
CA GLY A 275 1.66 26.64 13.20
C GLY A 275 2.05 26.32 11.76
N GLY A 276 1.23 25.52 11.03
CA GLY A 276 1.51 25.04 9.68
C GLY A 276 2.44 23.82 9.61
N ALA A 277 2.89 23.25 10.73
CA ALA A 277 3.71 22.04 10.76
C ALA A 277 2.92 20.83 11.26
N VAL A 278 3.20 19.64 10.71
CA VAL A 278 2.65 18.38 11.21
C VAL A 278 3.37 17.97 12.49
N VAL A 279 2.70 18.13 13.63
CA VAL A 279 3.26 17.77 14.95
C VAL A 279 2.93 16.34 15.37
N GLN A 280 1.86 15.77 14.82
CA GLN A 280 1.46 14.38 15.06
C GLN A 280 0.93 13.77 13.76
N SER A 281 1.21 12.48 13.52
CA SER A 281 0.59 11.71 12.45
C SER A 281 0.44 10.26 12.90
N LEU A 282 -0.76 9.72 12.78
CA LEU A 282 -1.09 8.36 13.21
C LEU A 282 -1.94 7.67 12.15
N ASN A 283 -1.57 6.43 11.83
CA ASN A 283 -2.38 5.55 11.01
C ASN A 283 -3.06 4.51 11.89
N LEU A 284 -4.36 4.30 11.72
CA LEU A 284 -5.12 3.28 12.43
C LEU A 284 -5.84 2.36 11.44
N GLY A 285 -5.81 1.05 11.72
CA GLY A 285 -6.59 0.05 11.02
C GLY A 285 -7.79 -0.37 11.87
N PHE A 286 -8.93 -0.54 11.22
CA PHE A 286 -10.17 -0.99 11.84
C PHE A 286 -10.64 -2.27 11.17
N LYS A 287 -11.26 -3.17 11.93
CA LYS A 287 -11.94 -4.34 11.39
C LYS A 287 -13.44 -4.17 11.65
N MET A 288 -14.20 -4.06 10.57
CA MET A 288 -15.65 -3.96 10.62
C MET A 288 -16.24 -5.36 10.65
N MET A 289 -17.08 -5.64 11.65
CA MET A 289 -17.72 -6.94 11.82
C MET A 289 -19.11 -6.97 11.18
N ILE A 290 -19.75 -5.80 11.05
CA ILE A 290 -21.01 -5.57 10.31
C ILE A 290 -20.76 -4.46 9.28
N GLU A 291 -21.65 -4.34 8.30
CA GLU A 291 -21.61 -3.21 7.37
C GLU A 291 -22.12 -1.96 8.10
N GLU A 292 -21.22 -1.00 8.26
CA GLU A 292 -21.49 0.32 8.82
C GLU A 292 -21.28 1.37 7.73
N ASP A 293 -22.01 2.48 7.82
CA ASP A 293 -21.81 3.60 6.92
C ASP A 293 -20.46 4.29 7.20
N GLN A 294 -19.93 4.93 6.18
CA GLN A 294 -18.61 5.56 6.26
C GLN A 294 -18.57 6.71 7.28
N GLU A 295 -19.69 7.37 7.50
CA GLU A 295 -19.87 8.47 8.43
C GLU A 295 -19.69 7.99 9.88
N SER A 296 -20.29 6.83 10.22
CA SER A 296 -20.15 6.18 11.53
C SER A 296 -18.73 5.67 11.78
N VAL A 297 -18.08 5.06 10.76
CA VAL A 297 -16.69 4.62 10.88
C VAL A 297 -15.74 5.79 11.11
N LEU A 298 -15.96 6.92 10.41
CA LEU A 298 -15.18 8.14 10.63
C LEU A 298 -15.43 8.72 12.02
N GLY A 299 -16.68 8.71 12.51
CA GLY A 299 -17.04 9.14 13.86
C GLY A 299 -16.32 8.31 14.93
N ALA A 300 -16.30 6.98 14.79
CA ALA A 300 -15.57 6.09 15.68
C ALA A 300 -14.06 6.35 15.67
N PHE A 301 -13.49 6.63 14.49
CA PHE A 301 -12.08 7.00 14.35
C PHE A 301 -11.76 8.32 15.08
N ILE A 302 -12.59 9.35 14.93
CA ILE A 302 -12.44 10.64 15.60
C ILE A 302 -12.50 10.46 17.12
N ALA A 303 -13.47 9.67 17.63
CA ALA A 303 -13.59 9.37 19.06
C ALA A 303 -12.36 8.68 19.63
N GLU A 304 -11.78 7.75 18.89
CA GLU A 304 -10.56 7.05 19.30
C GLU A 304 -9.37 8.02 19.41
N ILE A 305 -9.22 8.94 18.46
CA ILE A 305 -8.17 9.97 18.51
C ILE A 305 -8.39 10.92 19.68
N GLN A 306 -9.61 11.39 19.90
CA GLN A 306 -9.95 12.26 21.03
C GLN A 306 -9.66 11.57 22.36
N SER A 307 -10.02 10.30 22.50
CA SER A 307 -9.72 9.50 23.70
C SER A 307 -8.22 9.33 23.96
N LYS A 308 -7.40 9.26 22.92
CA LYS A 308 -5.95 9.04 23.05
C LYS A 308 -5.16 10.33 23.24
N PHE A 309 -5.57 11.41 22.60
CA PHE A 309 -4.76 12.64 22.49
C PHE A 309 -5.46 13.89 23.02
N GLY A 310 -6.64 13.74 23.64
CA GLY A 310 -7.42 14.85 24.21
C GLY A 310 -8.12 15.67 23.13
N ASP A 311 -8.38 16.93 23.45
CA ASP A 311 -9.22 17.80 22.66
C ASP A 311 -8.71 17.97 21.21
N LEU A 312 -9.67 18.03 20.29
CA LEU A 312 -9.45 18.32 18.90
C LEU A 312 -9.27 19.82 18.66
N SER A 313 -8.70 20.18 17.52
CA SER A 313 -8.66 21.56 17.05
C SER A 313 -10.08 22.08 16.81
N LYS A 314 -10.27 23.40 16.96
CA LYS A 314 -11.56 24.06 16.64
C LYS A 314 -12.01 23.79 15.19
N GLU A 315 -11.06 23.58 14.29
CA GLU A 315 -11.31 23.22 12.91
C GLU A 315 -10.73 21.84 12.63
N VAL A 316 -11.57 20.94 12.12
CA VAL A 316 -11.20 19.57 11.74
C VAL A 316 -11.51 19.34 10.26
N ILE A 317 -10.49 18.95 9.50
CA ILE A 317 -10.59 18.66 8.07
C ILE A 317 -10.91 17.18 7.89
N VAL A 318 -11.97 16.89 7.13
CA VAL A 318 -12.50 15.54 6.91
C VAL A 318 -12.84 15.32 5.43
N PRO A 319 -12.84 14.06 4.93
CA PRO A 319 -13.22 13.77 3.54
C PRO A 319 -14.72 13.90 3.29
N PHE A 320 -15.54 13.68 4.30
CA PHE A 320 -17.00 13.86 4.32
C PHE A 320 -17.44 14.15 5.76
N LYS A 321 -18.67 14.64 5.94
CA LYS A 321 -19.17 14.97 7.28
C LYS A 321 -19.38 13.68 8.09
N PRO A 322 -18.76 13.55 9.30
CA PRO A 322 -19.04 12.41 10.18
C PRO A 322 -20.46 12.48 10.74
N ASP A 323 -20.95 11.37 11.25
CA ASP A 323 -22.27 11.28 11.90
C ASP A 323 -22.27 11.80 13.36
N VAL A 324 -21.28 12.60 13.73
CA VAL A 324 -21.09 13.13 15.08
C VAL A 324 -20.89 14.63 15.05
N ASP A 325 -21.51 15.34 16.01
CA ASP A 325 -21.23 16.73 16.30
C ASP A 325 -20.49 16.82 17.65
N ILE A 326 -19.40 17.59 17.71
CA ILE A 326 -18.57 17.79 18.89
C ILE A 326 -18.56 19.28 19.22
N ASP A 327 -18.89 19.64 20.45
CA ASP A 327 -18.95 21.04 20.88
C ASP A 327 -17.60 21.74 20.69
N GLY A 328 -17.65 22.93 20.07
CA GLY A 328 -16.47 23.74 19.78
C GLY A 328 -15.63 23.24 18.59
N VAL A 329 -16.03 22.17 17.89
CA VAL A 329 -15.35 21.61 16.72
C VAL A 329 -16.16 21.87 15.45
N GLN A 330 -15.53 22.45 14.45
CA GLN A 330 -16.11 22.65 13.13
C GLN A 330 -15.50 21.66 12.11
N PHE A 331 -16.31 20.73 11.62
CA PHE A 331 -15.89 19.81 10.54
C PHE A 331 -15.97 20.51 9.18
N LYS A 332 -14.87 20.46 8.43
CA LYS A 332 -14.77 21.06 7.07
C LYS A 332 -14.36 20.02 6.05
N VAL A 333 -15.10 19.98 4.95
CA VAL A 333 -14.78 19.21 3.74
C VAL A 333 -14.18 20.18 2.72
N PRO A 334 -12.86 20.20 2.50
CA PRO A 334 -12.23 21.15 1.61
C PRO A 334 -12.42 20.74 0.15
N VAL A 335 -12.67 21.73 -0.72
CA VAL A 335 -12.84 21.52 -2.16
C VAL A 335 -11.61 22.01 -2.96
N ARG A 336 -10.81 22.94 -2.36
CA ARG A 336 -9.64 23.54 -3.03
C ARG A 336 -8.66 24.12 -2.01
N GLY A 337 -7.43 24.39 -2.46
CA GLY A 337 -6.39 25.09 -1.69
C GLY A 337 -5.66 24.17 -0.70
N ASP A 338 -4.93 24.80 0.21
CA ASP A 338 -3.99 24.12 1.12
C ASP A 338 -4.65 23.06 2.01
N LYS A 339 -5.88 23.30 2.45
CA LYS A 339 -6.65 22.34 3.26
C LYS A 339 -6.98 21.06 2.48
N LEU A 340 -7.25 21.17 1.18
CA LEU A 340 -7.41 20.00 0.31
C LEU A 340 -6.09 19.24 0.17
N SER A 341 -4.97 19.95 -0.02
CA SER A 341 -3.64 19.32 -0.11
C SER A 341 -3.27 18.55 1.17
N LEU A 342 -3.67 19.06 2.36
CA LEU A 342 -3.50 18.35 3.62
C LEU A 342 -4.38 17.10 3.70
N LEU A 343 -5.62 17.18 3.24
CA LEU A 343 -6.52 16.02 3.18
C LEU A 343 -5.98 14.94 2.24
N GLU A 344 -5.48 15.34 1.07
CA GLU A 344 -4.85 14.43 0.09
C GLU A 344 -3.58 13.77 0.65
N LEU A 345 -2.77 14.53 1.41
CA LEU A 345 -1.61 13.95 2.10
C LEU A 345 -2.04 12.91 3.13
N SER A 346 -3.05 13.22 3.95
CA SER A 346 -3.63 12.28 4.90
C SER A 346 -4.16 11.03 4.19
N ALA A 347 -4.90 11.20 3.09
CA ALA A 347 -5.41 10.09 2.29
C ALA A 347 -4.30 9.22 1.69
N ARG A 348 -3.17 9.81 1.26
CA ARG A 348 -1.99 9.06 0.81
C ARG A 348 -1.41 8.19 1.93
N ASN A 349 -1.32 8.72 3.15
CA ASN A 349 -0.84 7.96 4.32
C ASN A 349 -1.77 6.78 4.65
N ALA A 350 -3.09 6.97 4.62
CA ALA A 350 -4.06 5.89 4.80
C ALA A 350 -3.94 4.81 3.72
N LYS A 351 -3.73 5.22 2.46
CA LYS A 351 -3.53 4.32 1.32
C LYS A 351 -2.24 3.51 1.45
N GLU A 352 -1.17 4.12 1.89
CA GLU A 352 0.10 3.43 2.14
C GLU A 352 -0.05 2.39 3.25
N MET A 353 -0.78 2.72 4.33
CA MET A 353 -1.10 1.75 5.39
C MET A 353 -1.86 0.55 4.85
N ARG A 354 -2.91 0.78 4.03
CA ARG A 354 -3.67 -0.29 3.37
C ARG A 354 -2.76 -1.19 2.54
N LEU A 355 -1.89 -0.60 1.70
CA LEU A 355 -0.96 -1.37 0.86
C LEU A 355 0.02 -2.21 1.70
N ASN A 356 0.49 -1.66 2.82
CA ASN A 356 1.37 -2.39 3.72
C ASN A 356 0.65 -3.53 4.45
N ALA A 357 -0.63 -3.34 4.82
CA ALA A 357 -1.45 -4.39 5.40
C ALA A 357 -1.68 -5.54 4.42
N LEU A 358 -1.98 -5.24 3.14
CA LEU A 358 -2.12 -6.24 2.08
C LEU A 358 -0.83 -7.04 1.86
N LYS A 359 0.33 -6.36 1.79
CA LYS A 359 1.63 -7.05 1.69
C LYS A 359 1.94 -7.93 2.90
N GLN A 360 1.57 -7.48 4.09
CA GLN A 360 1.77 -8.28 5.31
C GLN A 360 0.86 -9.52 5.30
N GLN A 361 -0.37 -9.40 4.84
CA GLN A 361 -1.30 -10.52 4.71
C GLN A 361 -0.80 -11.56 3.69
N GLU A 362 -0.25 -11.10 2.55
CA GLU A 362 0.40 -11.97 1.55
C GLU A 362 1.52 -12.83 2.17
N HIS A 363 2.30 -12.26 3.11
CA HIS A 363 3.40 -12.98 3.77
C HIS A 363 2.93 -13.87 4.92
N THR A 364 1.89 -13.48 5.66
CA THR A 364 1.44 -14.22 6.87
C THR A 364 0.45 -15.33 6.55
N ASP A 365 -0.41 -15.14 5.56
CA ASP A 365 -1.40 -16.12 5.10
C ASP A 365 -1.55 -16.01 3.58
N PRO A 366 -0.64 -16.64 2.81
CA PRO A 366 -0.65 -16.56 1.35
C PRO A 366 -1.92 -17.12 0.71
N ASP A 367 -2.57 -18.11 1.32
CA ASP A 367 -3.75 -18.75 0.75
C ASP A 367 -5.01 -17.90 1.00
N ALA A 368 -5.14 -17.28 2.17
CA ALA A 368 -6.19 -16.30 2.42
C ALA A 368 -6.03 -15.08 1.51
N TYR A 369 -4.80 -14.62 1.28
CA TYR A 369 -4.52 -13.53 0.35
C TYR A 369 -4.92 -13.88 -1.09
N LYS A 370 -4.55 -15.08 -1.61
CA LYS A 370 -4.94 -15.55 -2.94
C LYS A 370 -6.47 -15.61 -3.09
N ASN A 371 -7.16 -16.13 -2.08
CA ASN A 371 -8.63 -16.19 -2.08
C ASN A 371 -9.26 -14.78 -2.10
N MET A 372 -8.72 -13.83 -1.34
CA MET A 372 -9.15 -12.43 -1.36
C MET A 372 -8.93 -11.80 -2.75
N VAL A 373 -7.80 -12.06 -3.40
CA VAL A 373 -7.49 -11.56 -4.75
C VAL A 373 -8.47 -12.12 -5.77
N MET A 374 -8.72 -13.43 -5.75
CA MET A 374 -9.69 -14.09 -6.65
C MET A 374 -11.13 -13.58 -6.42
N GLU A 375 -11.52 -13.36 -5.17
CA GLU A 375 -12.83 -12.80 -4.84
C GLU A 375 -12.95 -11.32 -5.29
N SER A 376 -11.89 -10.54 -5.16
CA SER A 376 -11.83 -9.19 -5.70
C SER A 376 -11.97 -9.20 -7.23
N LEU A 377 -11.28 -10.11 -7.90
CA LEU A 377 -11.34 -10.27 -9.36
C LEU A 377 -12.75 -10.69 -9.80
N ARG A 378 -13.35 -11.68 -9.12
CA ARG A 378 -14.72 -12.12 -9.36
C ARG A 378 -15.72 -10.97 -9.30
N LYS A 379 -15.66 -10.15 -8.23
CA LYS A 379 -16.57 -9.01 -8.04
C LYS A 379 -16.39 -7.93 -9.09
N GLN A 380 -15.15 -7.56 -9.39
CA GLN A 380 -14.85 -6.45 -10.30
C GLN A 380 -15.17 -6.79 -11.77
N ILE A 381 -14.94 -8.04 -12.17
CA ILE A 381 -15.33 -8.53 -13.51
C ILE A 381 -16.82 -8.88 -13.55
N GLY A 382 -17.48 -9.12 -12.41
CA GLY A 382 -18.87 -9.54 -12.32
C GLY A 382 -19.06 -11.01 -12.74
N MET A 383 -18.19 -11.89 -12.26
CA MET A 383 -18.25 -13.33 -12.48
C MET A 383 -19.12 -14.01 -11.42
N ASN A 384 -19.77 -15.14 -11.80
CA ASN A 384 -20.54 -15.95 -10.86
C ASN A 384 -19.65 -16.84 -9.99
N GLU A 385 -18.54 -17.34 -10.54
CA GLU A 385 -17.62 -18.27 -9.88
C GLU A 385 -16.26 -17.64 -9.63
N LEU A 386 -15.52 -18.19 -8.65
CA LEU A 386 -14.13 -17.76 -8.38
C LEU A 386 -13.22 -18.16 -9.55
N PRO A 387 -12.40 -17.25 -10.08
CA PRO A 387 -11.47 -17.55 -11.17
C PRO A 387 -10.23 -18.30 -10.64
N VAL A 388 -10.43 -19.55 -10.23
CA VAL A 388 -9.36 -20.43 -9.71
C VAL A 388 -8.38 -20.80 -10.81
N HIS A 389 -8.89 -21.01 -12.04
CA HIS A 389 -8.12 -21.28 -13.24
C HIS A 389 -8.31 -20.13 -14.23
N ILE A 390 -7.23 -19.45 -14.56
CA ILE A 390 -7.20 -18.32 -15.50
C ILE A 390 -6.21 -18.64 -16.60
N GLU A 391 -6.61 -18.46 -17.87
CA GLU A 391 -5.73 -18.55 -19.03
C GLU A 391 -5.60 -17.20 -19.72
N CYS A 392 -4.40 -16.85 -20.18
CA CYS A 392 -4.18 -15.64 -20.97
C CYS A 392 -3.50 -15.98 -22.31
N PHE A 393 -4.05 -15.41 -23.38
CA PHE A 393 -3.54 -15.57 -24.75
C PHE A 393 -2.91 -14.28 -25.23
N ASP A 394 -1.70 -14.39 -25.74
CA ASP A 394 -0.97 -13.32 -26.42
C ASP A 394 -0.58 -13.76 -27.83
N ASN A 395 -0.85 -12.91 -28.82
CA ASN A 395 -0.43 -13.10 -30.19
C ASN A 395 0.80 -12.23 -30.46
N SER A 396 1.95 -12.85 -30.64
CA SER A 396 3.15 -12.13 -31.02
C SER A 396 3.49 -12.39 -32.49
N ASN A 397 3.41 -11.32 -33.30
CA ASN A 397 3.80 -11.30 -34.71
C ASN A 397 5.11 -10.54 -34.90
N ILE A 398 6.12 -11.18 -35.48
CA ILE A 398 7.32 -10.47 -35.93
C ILE A 398 7.33 -10.43 -37.46
N GLN A 399 6.98 -9.28 -38.05
CA GLN A 399 7.08 -8.94 -39.46
C GLN A 399 6.49 -9.99 -40.45
N GLY A 400 5.36 -10.61 -40.07
CA GLY A 400 4.60 -11.47 -40.99
C GLY A 400 5.15 -12.89 -41.24
N THR A 401 6.23 -13.29 -40.59
CA THR A 401 6.80 -14.65 -40.71
C THR A 401 6.60 -15.45 -39.42
N ASN A 402 6.00 -16.64 -39.52
CA ASN A 402 5.76 -17.59 -38.44
C ASN A 402 4.97 -17.01 -37.26
N PRO A 403 3.68 -16.65 -37.38
CA PRO A 403 2.86 -16.18 -36.28
C PRO A 403 2.78 -17.26 -35.20
N VAL A 404 3.03 -16.86 -33.97
CA VAL A 404 2.99 -17.72 -32.78
C VAL A 404 2.11 -17.07 -31.72
N SER A 405 1.29 -17.88 -31.10
CA SER A 405 0.52 -17.44 -29.92
C SER A 405 0.99 -18.18 -28.67
N ALA A 406 1.05 -17.45 -27.57
CA ALA A 406 1.35 -17.95 -26.24
C ALA A 406 0.07 -18.10 -25.43
N CYS A 407 -0.06 -19.18 -24.68
CA CYS A 407 -1.08 -19.37 -23.65
C CYS A 407 -0.38 -19.61 -22.33
N VAL A 408 -0.59 -18.74 -21.37
CA VAL A 408 -0.14 -18.91 -19.98
C VAL A 408 -1.30 -19.23 -19.07
N VAL A 409 -1.02 -19.95 -18.02
CA VAL A 409 -2.02 -20.47 -17.08
C VAL A 409 -1.67 -20.03 -15.68
N PHE A 410 -2.67 -19.50 -14.97
CA PHE A 410 -2.60 -19.20 -13.54
C PHE A 410 -3.61 -20.05 -12.79
N ARG A 411 -3.18 -20.63 -11.66
CA ARG A 411 -4.05 -21.37 -10.75
C ARG A 411 -3.96 -20.76 -9.37
N ASN A 412 -5.10 -20.46 -8.76
CA ASN A 412 -5.16 -19.75 -7.47
C ASN A 412 -4.32 -18.44 -7.49
N ALA A 413 -4.47 -17.64 -8.55
CA ALA A 413 -3.72 -16.40 -8.78
C ALA A 413 -2.19 -16.54 -8.86
N VAL A 414 -1.64 -17.75 -9.11
CA VAL A 414 -0.19 -18.04 -9.21
C VAL A 414 0.12 -18.69 -10.56
N PRO A 415 1.26 -18.36 -11.21
CA PRO A 415 1.69 -18.96 -12.48
C PRO A 415 1.86 -20.48 -12.42
N SER A 416 1.17 -21.23 -13.27
CA SER A 416 1.32 -22.68 -13.44
C SER A 416 2.13 -23.01 -14.70
N LYS A 417 3.45 -22.85 -14.62
CA LYS A 417 4.36 -22.94 -15.78
C LYS A 417 4.30 -24.28 -16.52
N LYS A 418 3.93 -25.37 -15.86
CA LYS A 418 3.75 -26.70 -16.48
C LYS A 418 2.59 -26.74 -17.47
N ASP A 419 1.60 -25.86 -17.30
CA ASP A 419 0.38 -25.80 -18.10
C ASP A 419 0.48 -24.82 -19.28
N TYR A 420 1.58 -24.06 -19.38
CA TYR A 420 1.82 -23.11 -20.48
C TYR A 420 1.94 -23.81 -21.82
N ARG A 421 1.43 -23.19 -22.88
CA ARG A 421 1.46 -23.74 -24.25
C ARG A 421 1.86 -22.68 -25.27
N HIS A 422 2.61 -23.08 -26.28
CA HIS A 422 2.84 -22.30 -27.49
C HIS A 422 2.07 -22.90 -28.64
N PHE A 423 1.48 -22.07 -29.47
CA PHE A 423 0.74 -22.47 -30.64
C PHE A 423 1.42 -21.90 -31.92
N LYS A 424 1.84 -22.77 -32.83
CA LYS A 424 2.17 -22.38 -34.16
C LYS A 424 0.87 -22.27 -34.95
N VAL A 425 0.62 -21.14 -35.58
CA VAL A 425 -0.53 -20.92 -36.44
C VAL A 425 -0.40 -21.77 -37.69
N LYS A 426 -1.49 -22.44 -38.11
CA LYS A 426 -1.47 -23.40 -39.22
C LYS A 426 -2.29 -22.96 -40.43
N THR A 427 -3.41 -22.27 -40.18
CA THR A 427 -4.43 -21.98 -41.20
C THR A 427 -4.41 -20.54 -41.69
N VAL A 428 -3.87 -19.63 -40.88
CA VAL A 428 -3.85 -18.19 -41.19
C VAL A 428 -2.60 -17.83 -41.99
N ILE A 429 -2.79 -17.27 -43.17
CA ILE A 429 -1.71 -16.79 -44.04
C ILE A 429 -1.63 -15.27 -43.91
N GLY A 430 -0.44 -14.75 -43.56
CA GLY A 430 -0.19 -13.31 -43.36
C GLY A 430 -0.42 -12.81 -41.93
N ALA A 431 -0.32 -11.49 -41.75
CA ALA A 431 -0.46 -10.83 -40.45
C ALA A 431 -1.95 -10.55 -40.12
N ASN A 432 -2.68 -11.57 -39.70
CA ASN A 432 -4.06 -11.45 -39.27
C ASN A 432 -4.21 -11.93 -37.82
N ASP A 433 -4.04 -11.01 -36.88
CA ASP A 433 -4.08 -11.30 -35.42
C ASP A 433 -5.45 -11.78 -34.94
N TYR A 434 -6.52 -11.37 -35.59
CA TYR A 434 -7.89 -11.76 -35.24
C TYR A 434 -8.14 -13.24 -35.61
N ALA A 435 -7.85 -13.64 -36.83
CA ALA A 435 -8.00 -15.01 -37.27
C ALA A 435 -7.06 -15.96 -36.51
N THR A 436 -5.85 -15.48 -36.17
CA THR A 436 -4.88 -16.19 -35.34
C THR A 436 -5.44 -16.47 -33.95
N MET A 437 -6.06 -15.47 -33.31
CA MET A 437 -6.67 -15.65 -32.00
C MET A 437 -7.80 -16.68 -32.04
N LYS A 438 -8.68 -16.60 -33.05
CA LYS A 438 -9.75 -17.57 -33.23
C LYS A 438 -9.23 -18.99 -33.38
N GLU A 439 -8.20 -19.22 -34.29
CA GLU A 439 -7.60 -20.54 -34.48
C GLU A 439 -7.03 -21.11 -33.18
N VAL A 440 -6.27 -20.30 -32.43
CA VAL A 440 -5.56 -20.77 -31.25
C VAL A 440 -6.52 -21.09 -30.11
N VAL A 441 -7.49 -20.23 -29.86
CA VAL A 441 -8.54 -20.44 -28.84
C VAL A 441 -9.35 -21.69 -29.19
N ASN A 442 -9.81 -21.82 -30.42
CA ASN A 442 -10.56 -23.01 -30.86
C ASN A 442 -9.73 -24.29 -30.63
N ARG A 443 -8.49 -24.35 -31.08
CA ARG A 443 -7.60 -25.53 -30.93
C ARG A 443 -7.32 -25.86 -29.46
N ARG A 444 -7.16 -24.85 -28.61
CA ARG A 444 -6.91 -25.04 -27.17
C ARG A 444 -8.11 -25.72 -26.52
N TYR A 445 -9.29 -25.17 -26.73
CA TYR A 445 -10.49 -25.63 -26.02
C TYR A 445 -11.15 -26.86 -26.65
N SER A 446 -11.05 -27.04 -27.97
CA SER A 446 -11.46 -28.34 -28.60
C SER A 446 -10.67 -29.50 -27.99
N ARG A 447 -9.35 -29.35 -27.90
CA ARG A 447 -8.51 -30.38 -27.28
C ARG A 447 -8.80 -30.58 -25.80
N MET A 448 -9.10 -29.49 -25.07
CA MET A 448 -9.40 -29.53 -23.65
C MET A 448 -10.74 -30.23 -23.36
N LEU A 449 -11.74 -30.03 -24.24
CA LEU A 449 -13.02 -30.72 -24.18
C LEU A 449 -12.86 -32.23 -24.41
N GLU A 450 -11.93 -32.67 -25.28
CA GLU A 450 -11.66 -34.07 -25.54
C GLU A 450 -10.83 -34.74 -24.43
N GLU A 451 -9.77 -34.06 -23.91
CA GLU A 451 -8.82 -34.66 -22.99
C GLU A 451 -9.21 -34.48 -21.52
N ASN A 452 -9.77 -33.31 -21.14
CA ASN A 452 -10.09 -32.96 -19.75
C ASN A 452 -11.17 -31.88 -19.64
N PRO A 453 -12.43 -32.20 -19.89
CA PRO A 453 -13.54 -31.24 -19.93
C PRO A 453 -13.85 -30.58 -18.58
N GLU A 454 -13.35 -31.14 -17.47
CA GLU A 454 -13.51 -30.57 -16.12
C GLU A 454 -12.48 -29.47 -15.81
N ASP A 455 -11.38 -29.39 -16.58
CA ASP A 455 -10.30 -28.43 -16.33
C ASP A 455 -10.46 -27.11 -17.13
N ILE A 456 -11.65 -26.81 -17.63
CA ILE A 456 -11.93 -25.57 -18.35
C ILE A 456 -11.79 -24.39 -17.39
N PRO A 457 -11.07 -23.29 -17.80
CA PRO A 457 -10.87 -22.14 -16.93
C PRO A 457 -12.17 -21.37 -16.70
N GLN A 458 -12.29 -20.71 -15.54
CA GLN A 458 -13.40 -19.81 -15.27
C GLN A 458 -13.20 -18.44 -15.95
N LEU A 459 -11.92 -18.06 -16.22
CA LEU A 459 -11.59 -16.78 -16.84
C LEU A 459 -10.56 -16.95 -17.95
N VAL A 460 -10.89 -16.38 -19.11
CA VAL A 460 -9.97 -16.23 -20.25
C VAL A 460 -9.65 -14.76 -20.46
N VAL A 461 -8.38 -14.44 -20.49
CA VAL A 461 -7.87 -13.08 -20.74
C VAL A 461 -7.23 -13.05 -22.12
N ILE A 462 -7.60 -12.09 -22.93
CA ILE A 462 -7.00 -11.84 -24.24
C ILE A 462 -6.10 -10.60 -24.13
N ASP A 463 -4.81 -10.79 -24.36
CA ASP A 463 -3.88 -9.64 -24.47
C ASP A 463 -4.12 -8.96 -25.81
N GLY A 464 -4.90 -7.88 -25.78
CA GLY A 464 -5.30 -7.17 -26.97
C GLY A 464 -6.58 -6.35 -26.81
N GLY A 465 -7.11 -5.89 -27.92
CA GLY A 465 -8.29 -5.04 -27.99
C GLY A 465 -9.60 -5.78 -28.28
N LYS A 466 -10.68 -5.00 -28.40
CA LYS A 466 -12.05 -5.50 -28.68
C LYS A 466 -12.14 -6.43 -29.88
N GLY A 467 -11.33 -6.21 -30.94
CA GLY A 467 -11.36 -7.05 -32.13
C GLY A 467 -10.88 -8.47 -31.85
N GLN A 468 -9.76 -8.64 -31.14
CA GLN A 468 -9.25 -9.94 -30.73
C GLN A 468 -10.21 -10.65 -29.77
N LEU A 469 -10.82 -9.89 -28.84
CA LEU A 469 -11.84 -10.40 -27.93
C LEU A 469 -13.04 -10.99 -28.69
N ALA A 470 -13.55 -10.28 -29.70
CA ALA A 470 -14.71 -10.74 -30.48
C ALA A 470 -14.42 -12.08 -31.19
N PHE A 471 -13.23 -12.23 -31.81
CA PHE A 471 -12.85 -13.46 -32.49
C PHE A 471 -12.57 -14.63 -31.52
N ALA A 472 -12.01 -14.33 -30.34
CA ALA A 472 -11.87 -15.33 -29.29
C ALA A 472 -13.23 -15.80 -28.77
N TYR A 473 -14.16 -14.87 -28.57
CA TYR A 473 -15.54 -15.20 -28.14
C TYR A 473 -16.28 -16.03 -29.18
N GLU A 474 -16.13 -15.71 -30.48
CA GLU A 474 -16.72 -16.50 -31.56
C GLU A 474 -16.22 -17.95 -31.55
N ALA A 475 -14.91 -18.18 -31.35
CA ALA A 475 -14.36 -19.52 -31.20
C ALA A 475 -14.94 -20.27 -30.01
N LEU A 476 -15.14 -19.59 -28.88
CA LEU A 476 -15.74 -20.20 -27.69
C LEU A 476 -17.23 -20.47 -27.85
N ALA A 477 -17.94 -19.64 -28.60
CA ALA A 477 -19.35 -19.83 -28.93
C ALA A 477 -19.57 -21.05 -29.84
N GLU A 478 -18.71 -21.25 -30.85
CA GLU A 478 -18.68 -22.43 -31.71
C GLU A 478 -18.51 -23.75 -30.92
N LEU A 479 -17.83 -23.69 -29.79
CA LEU A 479 -17.58 -24.82 -28.88
C LEU A 479 -18.61 -24.94 -27.74
N GLY A 480 -19.59 -24.04 -27.67
CA GLY A 480 -20.64 -24.04 -26.61
C GLY A 480 -20.13 -23.69 -25.21
N LEU A 481 -19.01 -22.94 -25.10
CA LEU A 481 -18.34 -22.65 -23.83
C LEU A 481 -18.67 -21.28 -23.23
N THR A 482 -19.43 -20.44 -23.93
CA THR A 482 -19.70 -19.05 -23.51
C THR A 482 -20.49 -18.90 -22.21
N GLU A 483 -21.23 -19.92 -21.80
CA GLU A 483 -21.93 -19.93 -20.52
C GLU A 483 -21.09 -20.50 -19.37
N ARG A 484 -20.03 -21.25 -19.69
CA ARG A 484 -19.16 -21.93 -18.72
C ARG A 484 -17.95 -21.11 -18.29
N LEU A 485 -17.54 -20.14 -19.09
CA LEU A 485 -16.37 -19.30 -18.81
C LEU A 485 -16.64 -17.84 -19.12
N THR A 486 -15.92 -16.98 -18.47
CA THR A 486 -15.91 -15.54 -18.74
C THR A 486 -14.70 -15.20 -19.61
N VAL A 487 -14.88 -14.38 -20.65
CA VAL A 487 -13.77 -13.89 -21.47
C VAL A 487 -13.71 -12.36 -21.44
N ILE A 488 -12.50 -11.84 -21.26
CA ILE A 488 -12.21 -10.40 -21.24
C ILE A 488 -10.98 -10.11 -22.11
N ALA A 489 -10.84 -8.85 -22.55
CA ALA A 489 -9.60 -8.37 -23.12
C ALA A 489 -8.95 -7.33 -22.22
N LEU A 490 -7.63 -7.30 -22.22
CA LEU A 490 -6.82 -6.31 -21.50
C LEU A 490 -5.94 -5.56 -22.53
N ALA A 491 -6.25 -4.28 -22.76
CA ALA A 491 -5.53 -3.45 -23.71
C ALA A 491 -4.25 -2.86 -23.11
N GLU A 492 -3.13 -2.93 -23.85
CA GLU A 492 -1.78 -2.62 -23.37
C GLU A 492 -1.61 -1.16 -22.92
N ARG A 493 -2.12 -0.17 -23.68
CA ARG A 493 -1.77 1.25 -23.50
C ARG A 493 -2.43 1.95 -22.31
N MET A 494 -3.66 1.54 -21.92
CA MET A 494 -4.44 2.22 -20.89
C MET A 494 -4.88 1.28 -19.76
N GLU A 495 -4.50 0.00 -19.82
CA GLU A 495 -4.95 -1.06 -18.90
C GLU A 495 -6.49 -1.17 -18.87
N GLU A 496 -7.10 -0.92 -20.02
CA GLU A 496 -8.54 -0.97 -20.20
C GLU A 496 -9.00 -2.43 -20.32
N VAL A 497 -9.95 -2.81 -19.49
CA VAL A 497 -10.57 -4.14 -19.50
C VAL A 497 -11.87 -4.08 -20.29
N TYR A 498 -12.01 -4.91 -21.32
CA TYR A 498 -13.21 -4.98 -22.14
C TYR A 498 -13.95 -6.30 -21.94
N ARG A 499 -15.27 -6.22 -21.90
CA ARG A 499 -16.17 -7.37 -21.95
C ARG A 499 -16.80 -7.50 -23.33
N VAL A 500 -17.23 -8.71 -23.65
CA VAL A 500 -17.99 -8.97 -24.88
C VAL A 500 -19.33 -8.26 -24.83
N GLY A 501 -19.67 -7.56 -25.91
CA GLY A 501 -20.93 -6.80 -26.04
C GLY A 501 -20.94 -5.44 -25.35
N ASP A 502 -19.88 -5.07 -24.61
CA ASP A 502 -19.81 -3.77 -23.95
C ASP A 502 -19.06 -2.74 -24.81
N PRO A 503 -19.65 -1.62 -25.18
CA PRO A 503 -18.98 -0.60 -25.99
C PRO A 503 -17.92 0.19 -25.20
N TYR A 504 -17.97 0.18 -23.87
CA TYR A 504 -17.06 0.93 -23.00
C TYR A 504 -16.15 -0.02 -22.20
N PRO A 505 -14.91 0.41 -21.86
CA PRO A 505 -14.06 -0.34 -20.97
C PRO A 505 -14.63 -0.36 -19.55
N MET A 506 -14.39 -1.44 -18.84
CA MET A 506 -14.70 -1.54 -17.43
C MET A 506 -13.67 -0.74 -16.62
N PHE A 507 -14.17 -0.02 -15.62
CA PHE A 507 -13.29 0.67 -14.69
C PHE A 507 -12.88 -0.29 -13.55
N ILE A 508 -11.58 -0.63 -13.50
CA ILE A 508 -10.97 -1.38 -12.40
C ILE A 508 -10.01 -0.45 -11.65
N ASP A 509 -10.11 -0.39 -10.31
CA ASP A 509 -9.19 0.42 -9.52
C ASP A 509 -7.73 0.00 -9.78
N ARG A 510 -6.90 0.95 -10.22
CA ARG A 510 -5.48 0.74 -10.55
C ARG A 510 -4.65 0.17 -9.39
N ASN A 511 -5.12 0.31 -8.17
CA ASN A 511 -4.43 -0.19 -6.97
C ASN A 511 -5.04 -1.48 -6.46
N SER A 512 -6.06 -2.03 -7.11
CA SER A 512 -6.69 -3.27 -6.67
C SER A 512 -5.76 -4.47 -6.88
N PRO A 513 -5.80 -5.46 -5.98
CA PRO A 513 -5.11 -6.73 -6.19
C PRO A 513 -5.57 -7.46 -7.46
N ALA A 514 -6.82 -7.30 -7.85
CA ALA A 514 -7.40 -7.87 -9.05
C ALA A 514 -6.70 -7.39 -10.33
N LEU A 515 -6.54 -6.06 -10.49
CA LEU A 515 -5.85 -5.51 -11.66
C LEU A 515 -4.38 -5.96 -11.71
N LYS A 516 -3.72 -6.04 -10.56
CA LYS A 516 -2.32 -6.51 -10.49
C LYS A 516 -2.16 -7.94 -10.99
N VAL A 517 -3.09 -8.83 -10.70
CA VAL A 517 -3.07 -10.22 -11.23
C VAL A 517 -3.33 -10.23 -12.73
N LEU A 518 -4.26 -9.42 -13.24
CA LEU A 518 -4.48 -9.28 -14.68
C LEU A 518 -3.24 -8.76 -15.40
N GLN A 519 -2.54 -7.78 -14.83
CA GLN A 519 -1.27 -7.29 -15.35
C GLN A 519 -0.19 -8.37 -15.33
N GLN A 520 -0.04 -9.09 -14.22
CA GLN A 520 0.94 -10.15 -14.08
C GLN A 520 0.73 -11.28 -15.11
N ILE A 521 -0.53 -11.68 -15.34
CA ILE A 521 -0.80 -12.75 -16.31
C ILE A 521 -0.56 -12.29 -17.74
N ARG A 522 -0.89 -11.04 -18.10
CA ARG A 522 -0.57 -10.42 -19.38
C ARG A 522 0.94 -10.34 -19.60
N ASP A 523 1.67 -9.75 -18.66
CA ASP A 523 3.11 -9.56 -18.75
C ASP A 523 3.84 -10.92 -18.89
N GLU A 524 3.33 -11.95 -18.20
CA GLU A 524 3.86 -13.31 -18.30
C GLU A 524 3.54 -13.94 -19.66
N ALA A 525 2.36 -13.70 -20.25
CA ALA A 525 2.00 -14.17 -21.58
C ALA A 525 2.94 -13.55 -22.63
N HIS A 526 3.14 -12.25 -22.57
CA HIS A 526 4.04 -11.50 -23.42
C HIS A 526 5.49 -11.99 -23.27
N ARG A 527 6.00 -12.14 -22.05
CA ARG A 527 7.33 -12.68 -21.75
C ARG A 527 7.52 -14.07 -22.34
N PHE A 528 6.53 -14.94 -22.20
CA PHE A 528 6.55 -16.31 -22.67
C PHE A 528 6.55 -16.37 -24.19
N GLY A 529 5.75 -15.54 -24.88
CA GLY A 529 5.71 -15.39 -26.33
C GLY A 529 7.06 -14.94 -26.89
N ILE A 530 7.66 -13.86 -26.37
CA ILE A 530 8.97 -13.35 -26.80
C ILE A 530 10.07 -14.41 -26.66
N THR A 531 10.07 -15.17 -25.57
CA THR A 531 11.09 -16.20 -25.32
C THR A 531 11.07 -17.28 -26.39
N PHE A 532 9.89 -17.67 -26.87
CA PHE A 532 9.75 -18.66 -27.93
C PHE A 532 10.21 -18.14 -29.30
N HIS A 533 9.87 -16.91 -29.64
CA HIS A 533 10.37 -16.27 -30.86
C HIS A 533 11.89 -16.21 -30.90
N ARG A 534 12.53 -15.86 -29.79
CA ARG A 534 14.02 -15.87 -29.71
C ARG A 534 14.59 -17.26 -29.99
N LYS A 535 13.97 -18.32 -29.41
CA LYS A 535 14.39 -19.71 -29.69
C LYS A 535 14.20 -20.12 -31.13
N LEU A 536 13.06 -19.75 -31.76
CA LEU A 536 12.81 -20.05 -33.17
C LEU A 536 13.79 -19.32 -34.09
N ARG A 537 14.08 -18.04 -33.82
CA ARG A 537 15.05 -17.25 -34.60
C ARG A 537 16.46 -17.83 -34.49
N SER A 538 16.89 -18.16 -33.26
CA SER A 538 18.20 -18.81 -33.06
C SER A 538 18.29 -20.14 -33.80
N LYS A 539 17.22 -20.95 -33.80
CA LYS A 539 17.17 -22.22 -34.54
C LYS A 539 17.24 -21.99 -36.03
N ALA A 540 16.46 -21.06 -36.58
CA ALA A 540 16.45 -20.73 -37.99
C ALA A 540 17.80 -20.14 -38.49
N GLN A 541 18.46 -19.30 -37.68
CA GLN A 541 19.80 -18.79 -37.98
C GLN A 541 20.86 -19.89 -37.96
N ILE A 542 20.76 -20.83 -37.04
CA ILE A 542 21.69 -21.98 -36.97
C ILE A 542 21.49 -22.89 -38.17
N GLU A 543 20.27 -23.27 -38.51
CA GLU A 543 19.92 -24.08 -39.66
C GLU A 543 20.39 -23.40 -40.98
N SER A 544 20.16 -22.08 -41.13
CA SER A 544 20.60 -21.33 -42.31
C SER A 544 22.13 -21.27 -42.45
N ALA A 545 22.89 -21.14 -41.36
CA ALA A 545 24.35 -21.02 -41.40
C ALA A 545 25.05 -22.35 -41.77
N LEU A 546 24.53 -23.49 -41.36
CA LEU A 546 25.10 -24.81 -41.67
C LEU A 546 24.56 -25.39 -42.98
N SER A 547 23.27 -25.21 -43.26
CA SER A 547 22.64 -25.72 -44.49
C SER A 547 23.11 -25.01 -45.74
N ALA A 548 23.63 -23.77 -45.65
CA ALA A 548 24.26 -23.05 -46.78
C ALA A 548 25.59 -23.68 -47.26
N ILE A 549 26.16 -24.58 -46.44
CA ILE A 549 27.47 -25.18 -46.76
C ILE A 549 27.29 -26.41 -47.67
N LYS A 550 27.82 -26.36 -48.86
CA LYS A 550 27.74 -27.47 -49.84
C LYS A 550 28.35 -28.76 -49.27
N GLY A 551 27.51 -29.78 -49.06
CA GLY A 551 27.88 -31.07 -48.48
C GLY A 551 27.47 -31.28 -47.01
N VAL A 552 26.86 -30.27 -46.37
CA VAL A 552 26.21 -30.42 -45.09
C VAL A 552 24.72 -30.66 -45.33
N GLY A 553 24.29 -31.91 -45.20
CA GLY A 553 22.88 -32.27 -45.21
C GLY A 553 22.31 -32.32 -43.79
N GLU A 554 20.98 -32.43 -43.70
CA GLU A 554 20.22 -32.39 -42.43
C GLU A 554 20.77 -33.37 -41.35
N LYS A 555 21.17 -34.58 -41.72
CA LYS A 555 21.78 -35.57 -40.84
C LYS A 555 23.15 -35.14 -40.32
N THR A 556 23.94 -34.47 -41.16
CA THR A 556 25.28 -33.99 -40.81
C THR A 556 25.17 -32.78 -39.86
N GLU A 557 24.25 -31.90 -40.16
CA GLU A 557 23.91 -30.74 -39.32
C GLU A 557 23.47 -31.16 -37.94
N GLN A 558 22.53 -32.10 -37.83
CA GLN A 558 22.08 -32.65 -36.56
C GLN A 558 23.22 -33.28 -35.73
N ARG A 559 24.11 -34.03 -36.40
CA ARG A 559 25.29 -34.64 -35.74
C ARG A 559 26.25 -33.58 -35.20
N LEU A 560 26.50 -32.52 -35.95
CA LEU A 560 27.39 -31.43 -35.57
C LEU A 560 26.81 -30.66 -34.37
N LEU A 561 25.53 -30.33 -34.41
CA LEU A 561 24.84 -29.62 -33.33
C LEU A 561 24.70 -30.46 -32.04
N LEU A 562 24.52 -31.78 -32.19
CA LEU A 562 24.43 -32.69 -31.03
C LEU A 562 25.79 -32.83 -30.32
N HIS A 563 26.88 -32.78 -31.08
CA HIS A 563 28.23 -32.94 -30.54
C HIS A 563 28.81 -31.64 -29.96
N TYR A 564 28.67 -30.52 -30.68
CA TYR A 564 29.28 -29.24 -30.29
C TYR A 564 28.31 -28.28 -29.58
N GLY A 565 27.01 -28.49 -29.66
CA GLY A 565 25.97 -27.71 -28.99
C GLY A 565 25.67 -26.34 -29.61
N SER A 566 26.57 -25.75 -30.42
CA SER A 566 26.33 -24.46 -31.09
C SER A 566 27.26 -24.22 -32.29
N VAL A 567 26.82 -23.42 -33.26
CA VAL A 567 27.61 -23.02 -34.43
C VAL A 567 28.89 -22.28 -34.02
N ALA A 568 28.84 -21.45 -32.98
CA ALA A 568 30.00 -20.75 -32.46
C ALA A 568 31.08 -21.70 -31.93
N ARG A 569 30.70 -22.81 -31.28
CA ARG A 569 31.63 -23.85 -30.85
C ARG A 569 32.19 -24.67 -32.01
N ILE A 570 31.38 -24.91 -33.03
CA ILE A 570 31.85 -25.54 -34.26
C ILE A 570 32.91 -24.66 -34.93
N ALA A 571 32.68 -23.35 -35.04
CA ALA A 571 33.62 -22.39 -35.62
C ALA A 571 34.94 -22.24 -34.83
N ALA A 572 34.89 -22.47 -33.52
CA ALA A 572 36.06 -22.38 -32.63
C ALA A 572 36.84 -23.72 -32.47
N THR A 573 36.38 -24.79 -33.13
CA THR A 573 36.99 -26.15 -33.06
C THR A 573 38.12 -26.29 -34.06
N SER A 574 39.08 -27.17 -33.76
CA SER A 574 40.19 -27.49 -34.71
C SER A 574 39.70 -28.28 -35.92
N VAL A 575 40.44 -28.20 -37.04
CA VAL A 575 40.15 -29.01 -38.25
C VAL A 575 40.26 -30.49 -37.94
N GLU A 576 41.22 -30.89 -37.09
CA GLU A 576 41.43 -32.27 -36.67
C GLU A 576 40.22 -32.84 -35.91
N ASP A 577 39.71 -32.13 -34.91
CA ASP A 577 38.57 -32.59 -34.15
C ASP A 577 37.29 -32.68 -34.99
N LEU A 578 37.05 -31.65 -35.82
CA LEU A 578 35.89 -31.63 -36.70
C LEU A 578 35.94 -32.71 -37.78
N SER A 579 37.16 -33.02 -38.30
CA SER A 579 37.35 -34.04 -39.31
C SER A 579 37.06 -35.46 -38.84
N SER A 580 37.20 -35.73 -37.56
CA SER A 580 36.81 -37.02 -36.95
C SER A 580 35.30 -37.30 -37.08
N LEU A 581 34.49 -36.23 -37.13
CA LEU A 581 33.03 -36.34 -37.19
C LEU A 581 32.48 -36.32 -38.65
N VAL A 582 33.06 -35.50 -39.52
CA VAL A 582 32.48 -35.22 -40.85
C VAL A 582 33.45 -35.46 -42.01
N GLY A 583 34.69 -35.85 -41.75
CA GLY A 583 35.74 -35.99 -42.74
C GLY A 583 36.46 -34.68 -43.09
N ARG A 584 37.77 -34.76 -43.41
CA ARG A 584 38.67 -33.60 -43.49
C ARG A 584 38.23 -32.55 -44.52
N ALA A 585 37.83 -32.96 -45.72
CA ALA A 585 37.42 -32.04 -46.79
C ALA A 585 36.11 -31.26 -46.47
N LEU A 586 35.21 -31.83 -45.65
CA LEU A 586 33.99 -31.16 -45.22
C LEU A 586 34.27 -30.29 -44.01
N ALA A 587 35.14 -30.72 -43.06
CA ALA A 587 35.55 -29.95 -41.91
C ALA A 587 36.21 -28.61 -42.31
N GLU A 588 37.16 -28.65 -43.28
CA GLU A 588 37.80 -27.43 -43.80
C GLU A 588 36.81 -26.47 -44.44
N ARG A 589 35.83 -26.98 -45.21
CA ARG A 589 34.77 -26.16 -45.80
C ARG A 589 33.86 -25.50 -44.75
N ILE A 590 33.48 -26.26 -43.73
CA ILE A 590 32.65 -25.75 -42.63
C ILE A 590 33.36 -24.61 -41.91
N LEU A 591 34.60 -24.81 -41.47
CA LEU A 591 35.36 -23.79 -40.76
C LEU A 591 35.65 -22.57 -41.63
N LYS A 592 35.99 -22.75 -42.91
CA LYS A 592 36.21 -21.65 -43.88
C LYS A 592 34.93 -20.81 -44.05
N HIS A 593 33.76 -21.46 -44.17
CA HIS A 593 32.49 -20.76 -44.34
C HIS A 593 32.09 -20.00 -43.07
N LEU A 594 32.17 -20.63 -41.91
CA LEU A 594 31.77 -20.02 -40.65
C LEU A 594 32.70 -18.86 -40.23
N ASN A 595 34.02 -18.98 -40.49
CA ASN A 595 34.97 -17.90 -40.19
C ASN A 595 34.87 -16.72 -41.16
N ASN A 596 34.47 -16.95 -42.43
CA ASN A 596 34.21 -15.88 -43.39
C ASN A 596 32.86 -15.14 -43.14
N THR A 597 31.93 -15.76 -42.44
CA THR A 597 30.62 -15.17 -42.13
C THR A 597 30.66 -14.40 -40.79
N ALA A 598 31.73 -14.55 -40.02
CA ALA A 598 31.95 -13.86 -38.73
C ALA A 598 32.71 -12.52 -38.86
N GLN A 599 33.16 -12.14 -40.08
CA GLN A 599 33.63 -10.79 -40.43
C GLN A 599 32.50 -9.98 -41.08
#